data_391b7271c398322d9b61cd69430f66e2
#
_entry.id   391b7271c398322d9b61cd69430f66e2
#
_cell.length_a   1.000
_cell.length_b   1.000
_cell.length_c   1.000
_cell.angle_alpha   90.00
_cell.angle_beta   90.00
_cell.angle_gamma   90.00
#
_symmetry.space_group_name_H-M   'P 1'
#
loop_
_entity.id
_entity.type
_entity.pdbx_description
1 polymer ?
#
loop_
_entity_poly.entity_id
_entity_poly.type
_entity_poly.pdbx_seq_one_letter_code
_entity_poly.pdbx_strand_id
1 'polypeptide(L)'
;EVQLVQSGAEVKKPGATVKISCKASGFNIKDYYMHWVQQAPGKGLEWMGWIDPENGDTEYAPKFQGRVTITADTSTNTAYMELSSLRSEDTAVYYCYAEGVRQALDYWGQGTLVTVSS
;
A
#
# COMPACT_ATOMS: atom_id res chain seq x y z
N GLU A 1 -20.69 -0.44 -7.23
CA GLU A 1 -19.99 -1.21 -6.22
C GLU A 1 -18.62 -0.59 -5.93
N VAL A 2 -18.32 -0.39 -4.66
CA VAL A 2 -17.07 0.22 -4.22
C VAL A 2 -16.07 -0.88 -3.90
N GLN A 3 -14.86 -0.79 -4.47
CA GLN A 3 -13.81 -1.74 -4.12
C GLN A 3 -12.42 -1.18 -4.43
N LEU A 4 -11.43 -1.76 -3.75
CA LEU A 4 -10.01 -1.58 -4.04
C LEU A 4 -9.46 -2.91 -4.50
N VAL A 5 -8.79 -2.91 -5.66
CA VAL A 5 -8.20 -4.12 -6.22
C VAL A 5 -6.70 -3.94 -6.31
N GLN A 6 -5.97 -4.82 -5.66
CA GLN A 6 -4.51 -4.78 -5.63
C GLN A 6 -3.91 -5.70 -6.69
N SER A 7 -2.68 -5.42 -7.08
CA SER A 7 -1.93 -6.25 -8.00
C SER A 7 -1.59 -7.61 -7.37
N GLY A 8 -1.18 -8.57 -8.21
CA GLY A 8 -1.00 -9.96 -7.82
C GLY A 8 0.26 -10.22 -7.00
N ALA A 9 0.32 -11.43 -6.46
CA ALA A 9 1.44 -11.90 -5.64
C ALA A 9 2.76 -11.80 -6.40
N GLU A 10 3.84 -11.53 -5.66
CA GLU A 10 5.17 -11.37 -6.24
C GLU A 10 6.21 -12.15 -5.44
N VAL A 11 7.19 -12.68 -6.14
CA VAL A 11 8.37 -13.32 -5.56
C VAL A 11 9.57 -12.49 -5.96
N LYS A 12 10.32 -12.02 -4.97
CA LYS A 12 11.47 -11.14 -5.18
C LYS A 12 12.70 -11.69 -4.49
N LYS A 13 13.88 -11.28 -4.97
CA LYS A 13 15.14 -11.61 -4.32
C LYS A 13 15.54 -10.53 -3.31
N PRO A 14 16.33 -10.85 -2.31
CA PRO A 14 16.86 -9.83 -1.39
C PRO A 14 17.58 -8.73 -2.16
N GLY A 15 17.37 -7.50 -1.73
CA GLY A 15 17.94 -6.32 -2.39
C GLY A 15 17.09 -5.74 -3.50
N ALA A 16 16.07 -6.46 -3.97
CA ALA A 16 15.20 -5.99 -5.05
C ALA A 16 14.20 -4.95 -4.54
N THR A 17 13.41 -4.42 -5.46
CA THR A 17 12.34 -3.47 -5.21
C THR A 17 11.03 -4.07 -5.70
N VAL A 18 9.96 -3.91 -4.93
CA VAL A 18 8.63 -4.31 -5.34
C VAL A 18 7.74 -3.07 -5.40
N LYS A 19 6.85 -3.04 -6.40
CA LYS A 19 5.84 -1.98 -6.52
C LYS A 19 4.48 -2.62 -6.65
N ILE A 20 3.60 -2.29 -5.74
CA ILE A 20 2.24 -2.84 -5.66
C ILE A 20 1.26 -1.74 -6.00
N SER A 21 0.25 -2.06 -6.81
CA SER A 21 -0.81 -1.13 -7.16
C SER A 21 -2.09 -1.43 -6.40
N CYS A 22 -2.91 -0.39 -6.26
CA CYS A 22 -4.18 -0.44 -5.55
C CYS A 22 -5.15 0.45 -6.33
N LYS A 23 -6.00 -0.15 -7.14
CA LYS A 23 -6.91 0.57 -8.01
C LYS A 23 -8.29 0.65 -7.40
N ALA A 24 -8.82 1.85 -7.32
CA ALA A 24 -10.17 2.10 -6.79
C ALA A 24 -11.20 2.09 -7.92
N SER A 25 -12.36 1.53 -7.61
CA SER A 25 -13.53 1.64 -8.47
C SER A 25 -14.75 1.96 -7.62
N GLY A 26 -15.65 2.76 -8.18
CA GLY A 26 -16.86 3.17 -7.48
C GLY A 26 -16.68 4.40 -6.60
N PHE A 27 -15.48 4.95 -6.50
CA PHE A 27 -15.21 6.19 -5.75
C PHE A 27 -13.92 6.83 -6.27
N ASN A 28 -13.67 8.07 -5.87
CA ASN A 28 -12.49 8.82 -6.30
C ASN A 28 -11.50 8.89 -5.13
N ILE A 29 -10.25 8.43 -5.35
CA ILE A 29 -9.24 8.42 -4.29
C ILE A 29 -8.88 9.82 -3.78
N LYS A 30 -9.20 10.88 -4.54
CA LYS A 30 -8.98 12.26 -4.08
C LYS A 30 -9.74 12.60 -2.81
N ASP A 31 -10.82 11.87 -2.52
CA ASP A 31 -11.64 12.12 -1.35
C ASP A 31 -11.21 11.31 -0.12
N TYR A 32 -10.06 10.62 -0.21
CA TYR A 32 -9.60 9.68 0.82
C TYR A 32 -8.12 9.87 1.06
N TYR A 33 -7.67 9.46 2.26
CA TYR A 33 -6.26 9.17 2.50
C TYR A 33 -6.03 7.71 2.16
N MET A 34 -5.00 7.44 1.37
CA MET A 34 -4.68 6.07 0.96
C MET A 34 -3.52 5.56 1.79
N HIS A 35 -3.77 4.54 2.59
CA HIS A 35 -2.82 3.96 3.53
C HIS A 35 -2.31 2.62 3.04
N TRP A 36 -1.13 2.25 3.51
CA TRP A 36 -0.57 0.93 3.29
C TRP A 36 -0.15 0.33 4.63
N VAL A 37 -0.45 -0.96 4.81
CA VAL A 37 -0.09 -1.71 6.01
C VAL A 37 0.54 -3.03 5.62
N GLN A 38 1.42 -3.52 6.50
CA GLN A 38 2.13 -4.79 6.33
C GLN A 38 1.64 -5.78 7.38
N GLN A 39 1.40 -7.01 6.96
CA GLN A 39 1.13 -8.10 7.89
C GLN A 39 2.08 -9.24 7.61
N ALA A 40 3.13 -9.35 8.43
CA ALA A 40 4.08 -10.45 8.37
C ALA A 40 3.47 -11.70 8.99
N PRO A 41 3.97 -12.90 8.63
CA PRO A 41 3.42 -14.16 9.14
C PRO A 41 3.39 -14.18 10.67
N GLY A 42 2.22 -14.49 11.23
CA GLY A 42 2.03 -14.59 12.67
C GLY A 42 2.08 -13.28 13.43
N LYS A 43 2.07 -12.14 12.72
CA LYS A 43 2.14 -10.81 13.35
C LYS A 43 0.91 -10.00 13.02
N GLY A 44 0.68 -8.94 13.81
CA GLY A 44 -0.41 -8.01 13.57
C GLY A 44 -0.11 -7.07 12.42
N LEU A 45 -1.08 -6.22 12.11
CA LEU A 45 -0.91 -5.20 11.09
C LEU A 45 0.07 -4.13 11.57
N GLU A 46 0.95 -3.72 10.67
CA GLU A 46 1.89 -2.64 10.93
C GLU A 46 1.72 -1.56 9.88
N TRP A 47 1.41 -0.35 10.32
CA TRP A 47 1.17 0.77 9.42
C TRP A 47 2.49 1.20 8.79
N MET A 48 2.46 1.44 7.47
CA MET A 48 3.65 1.83 6.70
C MET A 48 3.65 3.31 6.34
N GLY A 49 2.50 3.87 6.00
CA GLY A 49 2.39 5.26 5.61
C GLY A 49 1.09 5.55 4.89
N TRP A 50 0.91 6.83 4.54
CA TRP A 50 -0.27 7.27 3.78
C TRP A 50 0.11 8.36 2.78
N ILE A 51 -0.78 8.56 1.82
CA ILE A 51 -0.71 9.67 0.88
C ILE A 51 -2.08 10.34 0.81
N ASP A 52 -2.06 11.67 0.67
CA ASP A 52 -3.21 12.46 0.28
C ASP A 52 -3.15 12.63 -1.24
N PRO A 53 -3.98 11.92 -2.02
CA PRO A 53 -3.87 11.98 -3.48
C PRO A 53 -4.18 13.35 -4.08
N GLU A 54 -4.88 14.20 -3.33
CA GLU A 54 -5.24 15.52 -3.84
C GLU A 54 -4.04 16.44 -3.96
N ASN A 55 -3.12 16.39 -2.99
CA ASN A 55 -1.96 17.29 -2.98
C ASN A 55 -0.62 16.56 -3.02
N GLY A 56 -0.60 15.24 -2.90
CA GLY A 56 0.63 14.45 -2.94
C GLY A 56 1.37 14.38 -1.62
N ASP A 57 0.82 14.93 -0.54
CA ASP A 57 1.45 14.83 0.78
C ASP A 57 1.53 13.39 1.25
N THR A 58 2.65 13.02 1.85
CA THR A 58 2.88 11.68 2.38
C THR A 58 3.42 11.73 3.79
N GLU A 59 3.18 10.64 4.51
CA GLU A 59 3.82 10.41 5.81
C GLU A 59 4.16 8.93 5.91
N TYR A 60 5.34 8.61 6.43
CA TYR A 60 5.82 7.24 6.54
C TYR A 60 6.13 6.90 7.98
N ALA A 61 5.86 5.63 8.35
CA ALA A 61 6.25 5.14 9.66
C ALA A 61 7.77 5.09 9.76
N PRO A 62 8.36 5.43 10.94
CA PRO A 62 9.82 5.45 11.08
C PRO A 62 10.50 4.14 10.69
N LYS A 63 9.84 3.01 10.94
CA LYS A 63 10.39 1.70 10.60
C LYS A 63 10.68 1.55 9.10
N PHE A 64 9.86 2.17 8.25
CA PHE A 64 9.97 2.03 6.80
C PHE A 64 10.56 3.26 6.12
N GLN A 65 10.81 4.33 6.88
CA GLN A 65 11.32 5.59 6.34
C GLN A 65 12.61 5.34 5.57
N GLY A 66 12.66 5.86 4.35
CA GLY A 66 13.82 5.70 3.47
C GLY A 66 13.77 4.49 2.56
N ARG A 67 12.87 3.52 2.81
CA ARG A 67 12.73 2.35 1.94
C ARG A 67 11.38 2.30 1.22
N VAL A 68 10.38 3.02 1.71
CA VAL A 68 9.03 3.00 1.14
C VAL A 68 8.74 4.31 0.43
N THR A 69 8.06 4.23 -0.70
CA THR A 69 7.55 5.38 -1.43
C THR A 69 6.11 5.11 -1.81
N ILE A 70 5.20 5.97 -1.37
CA ILE A 70 3.78 5.87 -1.70
C ILE A 70 3.46 6.98 -2.69
N THR A 71 2.82 6.62 -3.79
CA THR A 71 2.42 7.56 -4.83
C THR A 71 0.97 7.33 -5.20
N ALA A 72 0.39 8.28 -5.91
CA ALA A 72 -0.98 8.16 -6.40
C ALA A 72 -1.09 8.81 -7.76
N ASP A 73 -1.87 8.18 -8.63
CA ASP A 73 -2.22 8.71 -9.94
C ASP A 73 -3.74 8.89 -9.97
N THR A 74 -4.18 10.13 -9.82
CA THR A 74 -5.60 10.42 -9.77
C THR A 74 -6.28 10.23 -11.12
N SER A 75 -5.53 10.31 -12.21
CA SER A 75 -6.10 10.10 -13.56
C SER A 75 -6.51 8.65 -13.77
N THR A 76 -5.84 7.71 -13.13
CA THR A 76 -6.17 6.28 -13.20
C THR A 76 -6.80 5.77 -11.90
N ASN A 77 -7.00 6.64 -10.92
CA ASN A 77 -7.63 6.31 -9.64
C ASN A 77 -6.88 5.18 -8.93
N THR A 78 -5.55 5.23 -8.96
CA THR A 78 -4.68 4.16 -8.48
C THR A 78 -3.63 4.71 -7.53
N ALA A 79 -3.44 4.03 -6.40
CA ALA A 79 -2.34 4.30 -5.47
C ALA A 79 -1.28 3.20 -5.61
N TYR A 80 -0.05 3.53 -5.30
CA TYR A 80 1.10 2.62 -5.41
C TYR A 80 1.92 2.65 -4.15
N MET A 81 2.51 1.52 -3.82
CA MET A 81 3.51 1.42 -2.76
C MET A 81 4.74 0.73 -3.34
N GLU A 82 5.90 1.37 -3.19
CA GLU A 82 7.17 0.82 -3.62
C GLU A 82 8.03 0.60 -2.38
N LEU A 83 8.54 -0.62 -2.22
CA LEU A 83 9.40 -0.97 -1.10
C LEU A 83 10.72 -1.47 -1.69
N SER A 84 11.82 -0.82 -1.32
CA SER A 84 13.15 -1.10 -1.84
C SER A 84 14.01 -1.82 -0.81
N SER A 85 15.18 -2.31 -1.28
CA SER A 85 16.16 -3.01 -0.43
C SER A 85 15.49 -4.15 0.35
N LEU A 86 14.73 -4.96 -0.37
CA LEU A 86 13.94 -6.04 0.24
C LEU A 86 14.84 -7.04 0.97
N ARG A 87 14.33 -7.53 2.10
CA ARG A 87 14.96 -8.56 2.90
C ARG A 87 13.92 -9.60 3.31
N SER A 88 14.37 -10.72 3.84
CA SER A 88 13.48 -11.83 4.16
C SER A 88 12.37 -11.42 5.11
N GLU A 89 12.64 -10.50 6.03
CA GLU A 89 11.66 -10.00 6.99
C GLU A 89 10.53 -9.21 6.33
N ASP A 90 10.71 -8.78 5.08
CA ASP A 90 9.66 -8.08 4.32
C ASP A 90 8.64 -9.03 3.71
N THR A 91 8.86 -10.35 3.80
CA THR A 91 7.86 -11.34 3.37
C THR A 91 6.61 -11.13 4.19
N ALA A 92 5.51 -10.77 3.52
CA ALA A 92 4.28 -10.38 4.19
C ALA A 92 3.17 -10.20 3.17
N VAL A 93 1.95 -10.07 3.67
CA VAL A 93 0.82 -9.57 2.88
C VAL A 93 0.72 -8.07 3.09
N TYR A 94 0.63 -7.32 2.00
CA TYR A 94 0.53 -5.87 2.02
C TYR A 94 -0.88 -5.46 1.61
N TYR A 95 -1.50 -4.60 2.42
CA TYR A 95 -2.86 -4.12 2.17
C TYR A 95 -2.84 -2.61 1.94
N CYS A 96 -3.63 -2.15 0.99
CA CYS A 96 -4.02 -0.75 0.93
C CYS A 96 -5.39 -0.57 1.57
N TYR A 97 -5.64 0.61 2.14
CA TYR A 97 -6.99 0.97 2.53
C TYR A 97 -7.22 2.46 2.33
N ALA A 98 -8.47 2.79 2.05
CA ALA A 98 -8.90 4.17 1.86
C ALA A 98 -9.61 4.62 3.12
N GLU A 99 -9.08 5.66 3.75
CA GLU A 99 -9.68 6.28 4.93
C GLU A 99 -10.46 7.51 4.47
N GLY A 100 -11.77 7.51 4.72
CA GLY A 100 -12.61 8.63 4.32
C GLY A 100 -12.37 9.85 5.18
N VAL A 101 -12.19 10.99 4.53
CA VAL A 101 -11.94 12.26 5.23
C VAL A 101 -13.22 12.74 5.91
N ARG A 102 -14.39 12.41 5.35
CA ARG A 102 -15.68 12.92 5.81
C ARG A 102 -16.66 11.82 6.19
N GLN A 103 -16.27 10.56 6.05
CA GLN A 103 -17.13 9.40 6.32
C GLN A 103 -16.39 8.42 7.19
N ALA A 104 -17.13 7.70 8.02
CA ALA A 104 -16.55 6.73 8.94
C ALA A 104 -16.25 5.39 8.27
N LEU A 105 -16.37 5.30 6.94
CA LEU A 105 -16.20 4.04 6.22
C LEU A 105 -14.83 3.95 5.60
N ASP A 106 -14.14 2.87 5.89
CA ASP A 106 -12.87 2.52 5.26
C ASP A 106 -13.11 1.42 4.23
N TYR A 107 -12.37 1.49 3.12
CA TYR A 107 -12.38 0.44 2.11
C TYR A 107 -11.00 -0.20 2.08
N TRP A 108 -10.96 -1.54 2.04
CA TRP A 108 -9.72 -2.30 2.08
C TRP A 108 -9.51 -3.05 0.77
N GLY A 109 -8.27 -3.08 0.30
CA GLY A 109 -7.87 -3.99 -0.77
C GLY A 109 -7.81 -5.43 -0.26
N GLN A 110 -7.69 -6.37 -1.18
CA GLN A 110 -7.71 -7.79 -0.84
C GLN A 110 -6.37 -8.32 -0.34
N GLY A 111 -5.33 -7.50 -0.43
CA GLY A 111 -3.98 -7.89 -0.03
C GLY A 111 -3.13 -8.40 -1.18
N THR A 112 -1.82 -8.21 -1.07
CA THR A 112 -0.83 -8.69 -2.02
C THR A 112 0.28 -9.40 -1.26
N LEU A 113 0.47 -10.68 -1.51
CA LEU A 113 1.57 -11.44 -0.90
C LEU A 113 2.87 -11.13 -1.63
N VAL A 114 3.88 -10.72 -0.89
CA VAL A 114 5.24 -10.56 -1.39
C VAL A 114 6.13 -11.53 -0.63
N THR A 115 6.81 -12.40 -1.37
CA THR A 115 7.76 -13.36 -0.79
C THR A 115 9.16 -12.94 -1.21
N VAL A 116 10.06 -12.79 -0.24
CA VAL A 116 11.46 -12.45 -0.50
C VAL A 116 12.28 -13.68 -0.21
N SER A 117 12.86 -14.25 -1.26
CA SER A 117 13.55 -15.54 -1.18
C SER A 117 14.80 -15.52 -2.05
N SER A 118 15.90 -15.95 -1.47
CA SER A 118 17.18 -16.05 -2.20
C SER A 118 17.25 -17.27 -3.11
#